data_8ba16e32ca83287c37d6a964ab37e485
#
_entry.id   8ba16e32ca83287c37d6a964ab37e485
#
_cell.length_a   1.000
_cell.length_b   1.000
_cell.length_c   1.000
_cell.angle_alpha   90.00
_cell.angle_beta   90.00
_cell.angle_gamma   90.00
#
_symmetry.space_group_name_H-M   'P 1'
#
loop_
_entity.id
_entity.type
_entity.pdbx_description
1 polymer ?
#
loop_
_entity_poly.entity_id
_entity_poly.type
_entity_poly.pdbx_seq_one_letter_code
_entity_poly.pdbx_strand_id
1 'polypeptide(L)'
;MKILIVPVVLLLTLAAQAADCPKNQPKTEAALLELEQNWAQALGRHDADAVACMVADEFEDADVDGSLHTRSQMLEHIPQRKPGSNHLTEMRAHVEGNFGFVRGLNEVLDPSGKIVARVRFTDIFTYRDGRWQALAGHETLLGEVSR
;
A
#
# COMPACT_ATOMS: atom_id res chain seq x y z
N MET A 1 0.17 -64.20 -11.31
CA MET A 1 1.07 -63.09 -10.87
C MET A 1 0.32 -61.77 -11.16
N LYS A 2 -0.30 -61.15 -10.11
CA LYS A 2 -1.08 -59.91 -10.25
C LYS A 2 -0.14 -58.72 -10.03
N ILE A 3 0.09 -57.88 -11.04
CA ILE A 3 0.89 -56.68 -10.94
C ILE A 3 -0.02 -55.58 -10.40
N LEU A 4 0.30 -55.08 -9.20
CA LEU A 4 -0.37 -53.95 -8.56
C LEU A 4 0.29 -52.66 -9.10
N ILE A 5 -0.41 -51.90 -9.96
CA ILE A 5 0.02 -50.59 -10.42
C ILE A 5 -0.44 -49.57 -9.37
N VAL A 6 0.52 -49.00 -8.64
CA VAL A 6 0.26 -47.89 -7.71
C VAL A 6 0.37 -46.60 -8.50
N PRO A 7 -0.68 -45.74 -8.55
CA PRO A 7 -0.58 -44.44 -9.22
C PRO A 7 0.26 -43.49 -8.34
N VAL A 8 1.34 -42.99 -8.92
CA VAL A 8 2.12 -41.89 -8.35
C VAL A 8 1.36 -40.59 -8.62
N VAL A 9 0.74 -40.04 -7.60
CA VAL A 9 0.13 -38.70 -7.65
C VAL A 9 1.24 -37.65 -7.50
N LEU A 10 1.59 -37.00 -8.61
CA LEU A 10 2.54 -35.89 -8.64
C LEU A 10 1.82 -34.64 -8.10
N LEU A 11 2.05 -34.29 -6.82
CA LEU A 11 1.61 -33.02 -6.25
C LEU A 11 2.46 -31.87 -6.81
N LEU A 12 1.94 -31.18 -7.80
CA LEU A 12 2.49 -29.89 -8.26
C LEU A 12 2.21 -28.84 -7.17
N THR A 13 3.21 -28.54 -6.36
CA THR A 13 3.18 -27.37 -5.48
C THR A 13 3.38 -26.13 -6.36
N LEU A 14 2.32 -25.35 -6.59
CA LEU A 14 2.46 -23.99 -7.09
C LEU A 14 3.17 -23.19 -6.00
N ALA A 15 4.46 -22.95 -6.17
CA ALA A 15 5.16 -21.93 -5.42
C ALA A 15 4.59 -20.58 -5.88
N ALA A 16 3.85 -19.89 -5.01
CA ALA A 16 3.51 -18.50 -5.23
C ALA A 16 4.83 -17.72 -5.36
N GLN A 17 5.11 -17.18 -6.54
CA GLN A 17 6.26 -16.32 -6.76
C GLN A 17 5.99 -15.04 -5.96
N ALA A 18 6.79 -14.81 -4.91
CA ALA A 18 6.80 -13.53 -4.22
C ALA A 18 7.17 -12.45 -5.24
N ALA A 19 6.38 -11.38 -5.30
CA ALA A 19 6.68 -10.25 -6.17
C ALA A 19 8.12 -9.77 -5.91
N ASP A 20 8.89 -9.54 -6.99
CA ASP A 20 10.26 -9.03 -6.86
C ASP A 20 10.20 -7.53 -6.55
N CYS A 21 10.14 -7.23 -5.25
CA CYS A 21 10.01 -5.86 -4.78
C CYS A 21 11.32 -5.07 -4.96
N PRO A 22 11.25 -3.75 -5.29
CA PRO A 22 12.41 -2.89 -5.40
C PRO A 22 13.30 -2.92 -4.15
N LYS A 23 14.63 -3.00 -4.34
CA LYS A 23 15.63 -3.02 -3.27
C LYS A 23 16.63 -1.89 -3.47
N ASN A 24 17.51 -1.67 -2.47
CA ASN A 24 18.54 -0.65 -2.48
C ASN A 24 17.99 0.79 -2.56
N GLN A 25 16.82 1.03 -1.98
CA GLN A 25 16.29 2.37 -1.83
C GLN A 25 17.17 3.21 -0.90
N PRO A 26 17.40 4.50 -1.17
CA PRO A 26 18.12 5.36 -0.26
C PRO A 26 17.31 5.67 1.00
N LYS A 27 18.02 5.82 2.14
CA LYS A 27 17.39 6.22 3.41
C LYS A 27 17.30 7.75 3.48
N THR A 28 16.42 8.31 2.69
CA THR A 28 16.23 9.77 2.58
C THR A 28 14.76 10.13 2.61
N GLU A 29 14.47 11.36 3.03
CA GLU A 29 13.11 11.91 2.97
C GLU A 29 12.56 11.94 1.53
N ALA A 30 13.40 12.21 0.55
CA ALA A 30 13.01 12.19 -0.85
C ALA A 30 12.51 10.79 -1.29
N ALA A 31 13.17 9.72 -0.85
CA ALA A 31 12.74 8.35 -1.15
C ALA A 31 11.40 7.99 -0.50
N LEU A 32 11.12 8.50 0.70
CA LEU A 32 9.80 8.34 1.33
C LEU A 32 8.71 9.11 0.59
N LEU A 33 8.98 10.35 0.19
CA LEU A 33 8.02 11.13 -0.60
C LEU A 33 7.72 10.49 -1.95
N GLU A 34 8.74 9.91 -2.61
CA GLU A 34 8.55 9.15 -3.85
C GLU A 34 7.73 7.88 -3.62
N LEU A 35 7.99 7.16 -2.52
CA LEU A 35 7.23 5.96 -2.16
C LEU A 35 5.74 6.27 -1.97
N GLU A 36 5.42 7.37 -1.27
CA GLU A 36 4.03 7.84 -1.09
C GLU A 36 3.35 8.15 -2.43
N GLN A 37 4.04 8.87 -3.33
CA GLN A 37 3.50 9.15 -4.66
C GLN A 37 3.23 7.86 -5.44
N ASN A 38 4.16 6.91 -5.39
CA ASN A 38 4.03 5.62 -6.05
C ASN A 38 2.88 4.79 -5.46
N TRP A 39 2.68 4.85 -4.13
CA TRP A 39 1.58 4.19 -3.46
C TRP A 39 0.22 4.77 -3.90
N ALA A 40 0.07 6.10 -3.85
CA ALA A 40 -1.13 6.78 -4.33
C ALA A 40 -1.48 6.42 -5.79
N GLN A 41 -0.46 6.34 -6.66
CA GLN A 41 -0.64 5.93 -8.05
C GLN A 41 -1.04 4.45 -8.18
N ALA A 42 -0.42 3.56 -7.40
CA ALA A 42 -0.75 2.13 -7.40
C ALA A 42 -2.20 1.89 -6.94
N LEU A 43 -2.65 2.61 -5.91
CA LEU A 43 -4.05 2.59 -5.48
C LEU A 43 -5.01 3.05 -6.59
N GLY A 44 -4.66 4.12 -7.31
CA GLY A 44 -5.45 4.62 -8.45
C GLY A 44 -5.52 3.64 -9.63
N ARG A 45 -4.49 2.81 -9.81
CA ARG A 45 -4.45 1.74 -10.82
C ARG A 45 -5.03 0.41 -10.35
N HIS A 46 -5.46 0.31 -9.09
CA HIS A 46 -5.90 -0.93 -8.44
C HIS A 46 -4.81 -2.02 -8.42
N ASP A 47 -3.55 -1.63 -8.29
CA ASP A 47 -2.38 -2.49 -8.37
C ASP A 47 -2.00 -3.00 -6.98
N ALA A 48 -2.68 -4.07 -6.54
CA ALA A 48 -2.45 -4.66 -5.22
C ALA A 48 -1.03 -5.25 -5.08
N ASP A 49 -0.44 -5.78 -6.17
CA ASP A 49 0.90 -6.36 -6.15
C ASP A 49 1.97 -5.28 -5.90
N ALA A 50 1.84 -4.13 -6.56
CA ALA A 50 2.73 -2.99 -6.30
C ALA A 50 2.59 -2.51 -4.85
N VAL A 51 1.38 -2.37 -4.33
CA VAL A 51 1.14 -1.96 -2.93
C VAL A 51 1.70 -3.00 -1.96
N ALA A 52 1.59 -4.29 -2.25
CA ALA A 52 2.15 -5.36 -1.40
C ALA A 52 3.67 -5.24 -1.20
N CYS A 53 4.39 -4.64 -2.14
CA CYS A 53 5.81 -4.33 -2.01
C CYS A 53 6.11 -3.08 -1.15
N MET A 54 5.12 -2.22 -0.95
CA MET A 54 5.28 -0.93 -0.25
C MET A 54 4.89 -1.00 1.23
N VAL A 55 4.18 -2.06 1.64
CA VAL A 55 3.71 -2.25 3.01
C VAL A 55 4.39 -3.43 3.69
N ALA A 56 4.64 -3.32 4.99
CA ALA A 56 5.21 -4.38 5.82
C ALA A 56 4.17 -5.49 6.06
N ASP A 57 4.63 -6.69 6.43
CA ASP A 57 3.73 -7.82 6.71
C ASP A 57 2.81 -7.54 7.91
N GLU A 58 3.32 -6.77 8.89
CA GLU A 58 2.58 -6.34 10.07
C GLU A 58 1.85 -4.99 9.92
N PHE A 59 1.67 -4.49 8.70
CA PHE A 59 0.99 -3.23 8.44
C PHE A 59 -0.42 -3.19 9.02
N GLU A 60 -0.75 -2.09 9.69
CA GLU A 60 -2.09 -1.74 10.16
C GLU A 60 -2.44 -0.32 9.75
N ASP A 61 -3.68 -0.11 9.35
CA ASP A 61 -4.22 1.16 8.90
C ASP A 61 -5.44 1.56 9.74
N ALA A 62 -5.52 2.83 10.11
CA ALA A 62 -6.70 3.43 10.71
C ALA A 62 -7.36 4.35 9.69
N ASP A 63 -8.46 3.89 9.09
CA ASP A 63 -9.22 4.58 8.06
C ASP A 63 -10.00 5.80 8.63
N VAL A 64 -10.52 6.62 7.74
CA VAL A 64 -11.25 7.88 8.05
C VAL A 64 -12.48 7.69 8.94
N ASP A 65 -13.06 6.52 8.98
CA ASP A 65 -14.20 6.16 9.83
C ASP A 65 -13.79 5.54 11.18
N GLY A 66 -12.47 5.39 11.42
CA GLY A 66 -11.90 4.79 12.61
C GLY A 66 -11.81 3.27 12.57
N SER A 67 -12.19 2.61 11.47
CA SER A 67 -11.98 1.18 11.29
C SER A 67 -10.50 0.87 11.14
N LEU A 68 -10.09 -0.32 11.62
CA LEU A 68 -8.72 -0.81 11.50
C LEU A 68 -8.65 -1.89 10.43
N HIS A 69 -7.66 -1.79 9.56
CA HIS A 69 -7.41 -2.77 8.52
C HIS A 69 -6.00 -3.31 8.62
N THR A 70 -5.88 -4.63 8.57
CA THR A 70 -4.60 -5.30 8.40
C THR A 70 -4.13 -5.21 6.95
N ARG A 71 -2.84 -5.51 6.71
CA ARG A 71 -2.28 -5.62 5.37
C ARG A 71 -3.14 -6.46 4.42
N SER A 72 -3.59 -7.65 4.86
CA SER A 72 -4.38 -8.55 4.01
C SER A 72 -5.74 -7.95 3.64
N GLN A 73 -6.43 -7.34 4.59
CA GLN A 73 -7.72 -6.68 4.35
C GLN A 73 -7.58 -5.49 3.41
N MET A 74 -6.55 -4.66 3.61
CA MET A 74 -6.27 -3.53 2.73
C MET A 74 -5.98 -3.99 1.29
N LEU A 75 -5.11 -5.00 1.10
CA LEU A 75 -4.78 -5.53 -0.23
C LEU A 75 -5.99 -6.17 -0.93
N GLU A 76 -6.86 -6.87 -0.19
CA GLU A 76 -8.10 -7.45 -0.72
C GLU A 76 -9.08 -6.37 -1.21
N HIS A 77 -9.11 -5.20 -0.59
CA HIS A 77 -9.98 -4.10 -0.97
C HIS A 77 -9.49 -3.30 -2.19
N ILE A 78 -8.20 -3.33 -2.52
CA ILE A 78 -7.63 -2.52 -3.61
C ILE A 78 -8.33 -2.77 -4.97
N PRO A 79 -8.56 -4.01 -5.44
CA PRO A 79 -9.24 -4.25 -6.71
C PRO A 79 -10.70 -3.78 -6.74
N GLN A 80 -11.31 -3.57 -5.56
CA GLN A 80 -12.71 -3.19 -5.39
C GLN A 80 -12.90 -1.66 -5.23
N ARG A 81 -11.81 -0.89 -5.20
CA ARG A 81 -11.88 0.57 -5.06
C ARG A 81 -12.67 1.19 -6.20
N LYS A 82 -13.40 2.27 -5.89
CA LYS A 82 -14.07 3.06 -6.92
C LYS A 82 -13.03 3.68 -7.86
N PRO A 83 -13.34 3.78 -9.16
CA PRO A 83 -12.46 4.49 -10.09
C PRO A 83 -12.25 5.95 -9.66
N GLY A 84 -11.01 6.42 -9.83
CA GLY A 84 -10.62 7.76 -9.44
C GLY A 84 -9.10 7.84 -9.27
N SER A 85 -8.62 8.95 -8.73
CA SER A 85 -7.20 9.16 -8.47
C SER A 85 -6.97 9.85 -7.14
N ASN A 86 -5.73 9.76 -6.65
CA ASN A 86 -5.26 10.41 -5.45
C ASN A 86 -4.25 11.48 -5.85
N HIS A 87 -4.45 12.70 -5.37
CA HIS A 87 -3.54 13.81 -5.59
C HIS A 87 -2.96 14.25 -4.24
N LEU A 88 -1.69 13.92 -4.03
CA LEU A 88 -1.01 14.19 -2.76
C LEU A 88 -0.39 15.60 -2.78
N THR A 89 -0.72 16.38 -1.77
CA THR A 89 -0.23 17.74 -1.55
C THR A 89 0.24 17.93 -0.11
N GLU A 90 0.88 19.05 0.20
CA GLU A 90 1.39 19.40 1.54
C GLU A 90 2.26 18.31 2.17
N MET A 91 2.89 17.46 1.38
CA MET A 91 3.68 16.36 1.88
C MET A 91 4.95 16.81 2.59
N ARG A 92 5.23 16.20 3.73
CA ARG A 92 6.47 16.32 4.48
C ARG A 92 6.90 14.96 4.98
N ALA A 93 8.16 14.62 4.77
CA ALA A 93 8.79 13.43 5.31
C ALA A 93 9.79 13.79 6.41
N HIS A 94 10.06 12.81 7.26
CA HIS A 94 11.17 12.81 8.22
C HIS A 94 11.77 11.42 8.29
N VAL A 95 13.09 11.32 8.34
CA VAL A 95 13.83 10.06 8.42
C VAL A 95 14.80 10.09 9.59
N GLU A 96 14.75 9.07 10.43
CA GLU A 96 15.69 8.83 11.52
C GLU A 96 16.13 7.35 11.54
N GLY A 97 17.35 7.10 11.07
CA GLY A 97 17.91 5.74 10.98
C GLY A 97 17.09 4.84 10.06
N ASN A 98 16.42 3.84 10.62
CA ASN A 98 15.56 2.89 9.91
C ASN A 98 14.06 3.21 10.04
N PHE A 99 13.71 4.34 10.61
CA PHE A 99 12.34 4.81 10.76
C PHE A 99 12.13 6.11 10.03
N GLY A 100 10.91 6.34 9.59
CA GLY A 100 10.50 7.60 9.04
C GLY A 100 8.99 7.72 9.04
N PHE A 101 8.51 8.91 8.76
CA PHE A 101 7.08 9.14 8.53
C PHE A 101 6.90 10.09 7.34
N VAL A 102 5.74 9.97 6.71
CA VAL A 102 5.23 10.97 5.78
C VAL A 102 3.87 11.42 6.27
N ARG A 103 3.64 12.72 6.22
CA ARG A 103 2.31 13.30 6.40
C ARG A 103 1.97 14.18 5.21
N GLY A 104 0.70 14.24 4.87
CA GLY A 104 0.25 15.02 3.73
C GLY A 104 -1.25 15.24 3.71
N LEU A 105 -1.71 15.78 2.61
CA LEU A 105 -3.10 15.89 2.24
C LEU A 105 -3.33 15.10 0.96
N ASN A 106 -4.29 14.19 0.99
CA ASN A 106 -4.77 13.49 -0.20
C ASN A 106 -6.09 14.12 -0.67
N GLU A 107 -6.10 14.69 -1.86
CA GLU A 107 -7.31 15.07 -2.57
C GLU A 107 -7.76 13.88 -3.42
N VAL A 108 -8.87 13.27 -3.03
CA VAL A 108 -9.46 12.15 -3.76
C VAL A 108 -10.31 12.72 -4.91
N LEU A 109 -9.98 12.31 -6.14
CA LEU A 109 -10.67 12.77 -7.33
C LEU A 109 -11.50 11.65 -7.95
N ASP A 110 -12.69 11.98 -8.42
CA ASP A 110 -13.50 11.09 -9.25
C ASP A 110 -12.94 11.01 -10.69
N PRO A 111 -13.49 10.12 -11.56
CA PRO A 111 -13.03 10.00 -12.95
C PRO A 111 -13.18 11.28 -13.80
N SER A 112 -13.98 12.24 -13.38
CA SER A 112 -14.11 13.55 -14.05
C SER A 112 -13.04 14.54 -13.62
N GLY A 113 -12.21 14.20 -12.61
CA GLY A 113 -11.20 15.07 -12.02
C GLY A 113 -11.75 16.02 -10.94
N LYS A 114 -12.99 15.80 -10.48
CA LYS A 114 -13.57 16.57 -9.39
C LYS A 114 -13.09 16.01 -8.04
N ILE A 115 -12.67 16.89 -7.13
CA ILE A 115 -12.33 16.52 -5.75
C ILE A 115 -13.61 16.12 -5.02
N VAL A 116 -13.67 14.89 -4.52
CA VAL A 116 -14.80 14.33 -3.79
C VAL A 116 -14.54 14.19 -2.28
N ALA A 117 -13.27 14.13 -1.88
CA ALA A 117 -12.86 14.13 -0.47
C ALA A 117 -11.47 14.75 -0.30
N ARG A 118 -11.20 15.25 0.92
CA ARG A 118 -9.87 15.65 1.39
C ARG A 118 -9.55 14.89 2.66
N VAL A 119 -8.43 14.19 2.64
CA VAL A 119 -8.00 13.31 3.71
C VAL A 119 -6.61 13.73 4.18
N ARG A 120 -6.48 14.07 5.46
CA ARG A 120 -5.17 14.24 6.10
C ARG A 120 -4.66 12.85 6.45
N PHE A 121 -3.40 12.55 6.08
CA PHE A 121 -2.80 11.27 6.40
C PHE A 121 -1.46 11.42 7.12
N THR A 122 -1.09 10.37 7.85
CA THR A 122 0.25 10.19 8.41
C THR A 122 0.59 8.71 8.32
N ASP A 123 1.64 8.39 7.55
CA ASP A 123 2.13 7.05 7.35
C ASP A 123 3.51 6.89 7.98
N ILE A 124 3.69 5.79 8.70
CA ILE A 124 4.91 5.44 9.42
C ILE A 124 5.62 4.34 8.66
N PHE A 125 6.91 4.50 8.46
CA PHE A 125 7.74 3.60 7.67
C PHE A 125 8.85 2.99 8.49
N THR A 126 9.20 1.76 8.11
CA THR A 126 10.41 1.07 8.54
C THR A 126 11.27 0.71 7.33
N TYR A 127 12.60 0.76 7.50
CA TYR A 127 13.54 0.35 6.47
C TYR A 127 14.05 -1.06 6.78
N ARG A 128 13.69 -2.03 5.94
CA ARG A 128 14.09 -3.44 6.04
C ARG A 128 14.39 -4.00 4.64
N ASP A 129 15.29 -4.94 4.56
CA ASP A 129 15.62 -5.67 3.33
C ASP A 129 15.95 -4.77 2.13
N GLY A 130 16.59 -3.64 2.42
CA GLY A 130 17.02 -2.68 1.41
C GLY A 130 15.91 -1.76 0.88
N ARG A 131 14.74 -1.69 1.54
CA ARG A 131 13.62 -0.84 1.13
C ARG A 131 12.84 -0.25 2.29
N TRP A 132 12.15 0.83 2.04
CA TRP A 132 11.14 1.37 2.91
C TRP A 132 9.83 0.58 2.78
N GLN A 133 9.16 0.35 3.90
CA GLN A 133 7.88 -0.33 3.98
C GLN A 133 6.99 0.40 4.98
N ALA A 134 5.77 0.73 4.60
CA ALA A 134 4.80 1.31 5.52
C ALA A 134 4.46 0.30 6.62
N LEU A 135 4.56 0.74 7.85
CA LEU A 135 4.28 -0.05 9.05
C LEU A 135 2.89 0.24 9.61
N ALA A 136 2.48 1.51 9.52
CA ALA A 136 1.16 1.94 9.93
C ALA A 136 0.71 3.15 9.13
N GLY A 137 -0.61 3.29 8.95
CA GLY A 137 -1.27 4.45 8.38
C GLY A 137 -2.34 5.02 9.31
N HIS A 138 -2.60 6.31 9.21
CA HIS A 138 -3.73 6.95 9.87
C HIS A 138 -4.30 8.06 8.99
N GLU A 139 -5.60 7.99 8.78
CA GLU A 139 -6.34 8.92 7.95
C GLU A 139 -7.38 9.73 8.73
N THR A 140 -7.59 10.97 8.34
CA THR A 140 -8.61 11.86 8.90
C THR A 140 -9.33 12.59 7.77
N LEU A 141 -10.63 12.41 7.66
CA LEU A 141 -11.46 13.15 6.71
C LEU A 141 -11.56 14.62 7.14
N LEU A 142 -11.16 15.55 6.27
CA LEU A 142 -11.24 17.00 6.54
C LEU A 142 -12.59 17.62 6.16
N GLY A 143 -13.51 16.84 5.68
CA GLY A 143 -14.83 17.21 5.23
C GLY A 143 -15.13 16.69 3.82
N GLU A 144 -16.37 16.41 3.54
CA GLU A 144 -16.85 16.15 2.18
C GLU A 144 -16.89 17.49 1.43
N VAL A 145 -16.39 17.48 0.20
CA VAL A 145 -16.61 18.65 -0.70
C VAL A 145 -18.06 18.60 -1.11
N SER A 146 -18.87 19.52 -0.57
CA SER A 146 -20.30 19.59 -0.90
C SER A 146 -20.51 19.60 -2.42
N ARG A 147 -21.49 18.79 -2.81
CA ARG A 147 -21.94 18.59 -4.19
C ARG A 147 -22.42 19.88 -4.83
#